data_e939ebf84302ea1fac09b02e7a07f64d
#
_entry.id   e939ebf84302ea1fac09b02e7a07f64d
#
_cell.length_a   1.000
_cell.length_b   1.000
_cell.length_c   1.000
_cell.angle_alpha   90.00
_cell.angle_beta   90.00
_cell.angle_gamma   90.00
#
_symmetry.space_group_name_H-M   'P 1'
#
loop_
_entity.id
_entity.type
_entity.pdbx_description
1 polymer ?
#
loop_
_entity_poly.entity_id
_entity_poly.type
_entity_poly.pdbx_seq_one_letter_code
_entity_poly.pdbx_strand_id
1 'polypeptide(L)'
;ETTMNYLREQQLDALIKDLKQPVLGICLGMQLMCRHSEEGNADCLGIFDIDVKKFEPMRHEDKVPHMGWNTLTDTHSALFKGFDKEEFVYFVHSFYVPLNEFTASTTHYILPYSSALHKDNFYATQFHPEKSGAVGERILRNFIEL
;
A
#
# COMPACT_ATOMS: atom_id res chain seq x y z
N GLU A 1 15.15 4.95 0.80
CA GLU A 1 16.33 5.34 1.60
C GLU A 1 16.35 6.84 1.85
N THR A 2 16.41 7.63 0.78
CA THR A 2 16.45 9.09 0.89
C THR A 2 15.25 9.65 1.63
N THR A 3 14.05 9.11 1.34
CA THR A 3 12.83 9.57 1.99
C THR A 3 12.86 9.28 3.49
N MET A 4 13.32 8.08 3.88
CA MET A 4 13.44 7.76 5.31
C MET A 4 14.46 8.62 6.00
N ASN A 5 15.58 8.92 5.33
CA ASN A 5 16.58 9.82 5.89
C ASN A 5 15.99 11.21 6.15
N TYR A 6 15.20 11.72 5.20
CA TYR A 6 14.53 13.00 5.37
C TYR A 6 13.59 12.98 6.57
N LEU A 7 12.76 11.92 6.67
CA LEU A 7 11.81 11.80 7.78
C LEU A 7 12.54 11.79 9.12
N ARG A 8 13.64 11.05 9.22
CA ARG A 8 14.42 10.98 10.46
C ARG A 8 15.06 12.33 10.80
N GLU A 9 15.64 13.01 9.81
CA GLU A 9 16.26 14.30 10.00
C GLU A 9 15.26 15.34 10.50
N GLN A 10 14.02 15.27 10.00
CA GLN A 10 12.96 16.20 10.41
C GLN A 10 12.19 15.69 11.63
N GLN A 11 12.58 14.56 12.20
CA GLN A 11 11.91 13.94 13.36
C GLN A 11 10.43 13.62 13.07
N LEU A 12 10.09 13.42 11.79
CA LEU A 12 8.73 13.10 11.37
C LEU A 12 8.40 11.63 11.56
N ASP A 13 9.42 10.75 11.58
CA ASP A 13 9.22 9.32 11.77
C ASP A 13 8.50 9.03 13.09
N ALA A 14 8.96 9.57 14.21
CA ALA A 14 8.31 9.39 15.50
C ALA A 14 6.94 10.05 15.52
N LEU A 15 6.82 11.26 14.95
CA LEU A 15 5.56 11.99 14.92
C LEU A 15 4.48 11.20 14.18
N ILE A 16 4.80 10.65 12.99
CA ILE A 16 3.83 9.90 12.20
C ILE A 16 3.32 8.69 12.98
N LYS A 17 4.22 7.97 13.64
CA LYS A 17 3.84 6.77 14.40
C LYS A 17 2.92 7.11 15.58
N ASP A 18 3.02 8.31 16.11
CA ASP A 18 2.22 8.74 17.26
C ASP A 18 0.87 9.34 16.88
N LEU A 19 0.60 9.53 15.59
CA LEU A 19 -0.69 10.08 15.15
C LEU A 19 -1.84 9.20 15.58
N LYS A 20 -2.94 9.80 16.00
CA LYS A 20 -4.15 9.08 16.42
C LYS A 20 -5.28 9.21 15.40
N GLN A 21 -5.27 10.25 14.57
CA GLN A 21 -6.24 10.39 13.49
C GLN A 21 -5.95 9.37 12.39
N PRO A 22 -6.93 9.10 11.52
CA PRO A 22 -6.69 8.20 10.38
C PRO A 22 -5.55 8.73 9.51
N VAL A 23 -4.66 7.83 9.12
CA VAL A 23 -3.50 8.12 8.27
C VAL A 23 -3.56 7.19 7.07
N LEU A 24 -3.37 7.75 5.87
CA LEU A 24 -3.36 6.98 4.63
C LEU A 24 -2.00 7.10 3.95
N GLY A 25 -1.33 5.95 3.75
CA GLY A 25 -0.11 5.88 2.96
C GLY A 25 -0.42 5.37 1.56
N ILE A 26 0.06 6.06 0.54
CA ILE A 26 -0.21 5.72 -0.86
C ILE A 26 1.09 5.32 -1.54
N CYS A 27 1.10 4.15 -2.19
CA CYS A 27 2.22 3.63 -2.97
C CYS A 27 3.51 3.58 -2.16
N LEU A 28 4.46 4.48 -2.38
CA LEU A 28 5.65 4.57 -1.58
C LEU A 28 5.32 4.77 -0.09
N GLY A 29 4.27 5.55 0.20
CA GLY A 29 3.81 5.78 1.57
C GLY A 29 3.45 4.48 2.28
N MET A 30 2.78 3.57 1.58
CA MET A 30 2.48 2.24 2.14
C MET A 30 3.76 1.49 2.48
N GLN A 31 4.72 1.50 1.57
CA GLN A 31 5.97 0.76 1.76
C GLN A 31 6.80 1.35 2.90
N LEU A 32 6.77 2.67 3.07
CA LEU A 32 7.46 3.34 4.17
C LEU A 32 6.84 3.01 5.54
N MET A 33 5.56 2.64 5.57
CA MET A 33 4.90 2.23 6.82
C MET A 33 5.31 0.84 7.27
N CYS A 34 5.92 0.04 6.40
CA CYS A 34 6.37 -1.31 6.71
C CYS A 34 7.65 -1.28 7.53
N ARG A 35 8.15 -2.46 7.93
CA ARG A 35 9.33 -2.57 8.77
C ARG A 35 10.60 -2.34 7.98
N HIS A 36 10.70 -2.97 6.81
CA HIS A 36 11.92 -2.97 6.00
C HIS A 36 11.55 -3.10 4.53
N SER A 37 12.33 -2.48 3.66
CA SER A 37 12.12 -2.58 2.22
C SER A 37 13.39 -3.07 1.52
N GLU A 38 13.22 -4.02 0.60
CA GLU A 38 14.32 -4.44 -0.28
C GLU A 38 14.77 -3.31 -1.20
N GLU A 39 13.90 -2.33 -1.42
CA GLU A 39 14.29 -1.14 -2.16
C GLU A 39 15.28 -0.33 -1.32
N GLY A 40 16.54 -0.29 -1.76
CA GLY A 40 17.59 0.40 -1.02
C GLY A 40 17.98 -0.31 0.28
N ASN A 41 17.46 -1.50 0.54
CA ASN A 41 17.75 -2.26 1.75
C ASN A 41 17.57 -1.37 2.99
N ALA A 42 16.41 -0.74 3.11
CA ALA A 42 16.18 0.33 4.08
C ALA A 42 15.20 -0.08 5.18
N ASP A 43 15.53 0.26 6.43
CA ASP A 43 14.59 0.16 7.53
C ASP A 43 13.63 1.34 7.45
N CYS A 44 12.33 1.05 7.61
CA CYS A 44 11.27 2.02 7.44
C CYS A 44 10.57 2.30 8.76
N LEU A 45 9.32 2.80 8.71
CA LEU A 45 8.63 3.25 9.93
C LEU A 45 8.25 2.13 10.89
N GLY A 46 8.03 0.92 10.38
CA GLY A 46 7.71 -0.22 11.24
C GLY A 46 6.32 -0.21 11.84
N ILE A 47 5.39 0.54 11.24
CA ILE A 47 3.98 0.52 11.68
C ILE A 47 3.39 -0.86 11.42
N PHE A 48 3.67 -1.42 10.24
CA PHE A 48 3.33 -2.80 9.91
C PHE A 48 4.62 -3.63 9.98
N ASP A 49 4.60 -4.70 10.77
CA ASP A 49 5.79 -5.55 10.96
C ASP A 49 5.94 -6.54 9.80
N ILE A 50 6.09 -6.01 8.60
CA ILE A 50 6.14 -6.76 7.34
C ILE A 50 7.27 -6.19 6.47
N ASP A 51 7.96 -7.07 5.75
CA ASP A 51 9.02 -6.66 4.81
C ASP A 51 8.44 -6.45 3.41
N VAL A 52 8.87 -5.39 2.76
CA VAL A 52 8.57 -5.10 1.35
C VAL A 52 9.58 -5.84 0.49
N LYS A 53 9.10 -6.55 -0.54
CA LYS A 53 9.91 -7.40 -1.39
C LYS A 53 9.88 -6.94 -2.84
N LYS A 54 10.91 -7.29 -3.61
CA LYS A 54 10.94 -6.97 -5.02
C LYS A 54 10.22 -8.06 -5.82
N PHE A 55 9.43 -7.64 -6.82
CA PHE A 55 8.83 -8.59 -7.75
C PHE A 55 9.92 -9.34 -8.51
N GLU A 56 9.75 -10.67 -8.63
CA GLU A 56 10.63 -11.53 -9.41
C GLU A 56 9.81 -12.12 -10.55
N PRO A 57 10.11 -11.78 -11.82
CA PRO A 57 9.40 -12.35 -12.95
C PRO A 57 9.51 -13.88 -12.94
N MET A 58 8.38 -14.56 -13.17
CA MET A 58 8.31 -16.01 -13.23
C MET A 58 8.15 -16.50 -14.66
N ARG A 59 7.68 -15.63 -15.56
CA ARG A 59 7.45 -15.94 -16.98
C ARG A 59 8.00 -14.78 -17.81
N HIS A 60 8.22 -15.08 -19.09
CA HIS A 60 8.75 -14.08 -20.01
C HIS A 60 7.87 -12.82 -20.10
N GLU A 61 6.54 -12.99 -20.03
CA GLU A 61 5.60 -11.89 -20.15
C GLU A 61 5.43 -11.07 -18.86
N ASP A 62 6.01 -11.52 -17.75
CA ASP A 62 5.93 -10.77 -16.49
C ASP A 62 6.80 -9.51 -16.58
N LYS A 63 6.17 -8.35 -16.45
CA LYS A 63 6.86 -7.07 -16.52
C LYS A 63 7.03 -6.49 -15.11
N VAL A 64 8.19 -5.87 -14.86
CA VAL A 64 8.45 -5.13 -13.63
C VAL A 64 8.98 -3.76 -14.06
N PRO A 65 8.31 -2.67 -13.65
CA PRO A 65 7.23 -2.60 -12.65
C PRO A 65 5.89 -3.13 -13.15
N HIS A 66 5.03 -3.50 -12.18
CA HIS A 66 3.61 -3.72 -12.42
C HIS A 66 3.02 -2.35 -12.74
N MET A 67 2.58 -2.14 -13.96
CA MET A 67 2.08 -0.84 -14.40
C MET A 67 0.77 -1.04 -15.16
N GLY A 68 -0.30 -0.39 -14.67
CA GLY A 68 -1.59 -0.48 -15.32
C GLY A 68 -2.71 -0.76 -14.34
N TRP A 69 -3.87 -1.11 -14.89
CA TRP A 69 -5.08 -1.36 -14.12
C TRP A 69 -5.16 -2.83 -13.70
N ASN A 70 -5.57 -3.06 -12.47
CA ASN A 70 -5.78 -4.41 -11.96
C ASN A 70 -6.84 -4.35 -10.86
N THR A 71 -7.35 -5.52 -10.45
CA THR A 71 -8.51 -5.61 -9.58
C THR A 71 -8.15 -5.76 -8.11
N LEU A 72 -9.08 -5.33 -7.26
CA LEU A 72 -9.04 -5.56 -5.82
C LEU A 72 -9.98 -6.72 -5.50
N THR A 73 -9.47 -7.69 -4.75
CA THR A 73 -10.26 -8.82 -4.25
C THR A 73 -10.12 -8.91 -2.74
N ASP A 74 -10.99 -9.69 -2.10
CA ASP A 74 -10.96 -9.91 -0.65
C ASP A 74 -10.83 -8.60 0.13
N THR A 75 -11.67 -7.63 -0.23
CA THR A 75 -11.64 -6.31 0.41
C THR A 75 -12.29 -6.37 1.78
N HIS A 76 -11.58 -5.88 2.78
CA HIS A 76 -12.09 -5.65 4.12
C HIS A 76 -11.40 -4.42 4.69
N SER A 77 -12.11 -3.54 5.23
CA SER A 77 -11.68 -2.28 5.80
C SER A 77 -12.71 -1.23 5.42
N ALA A 78 -12.82 -0.21 6.23
CA ALA A 78 -13.73 0.90 5.95
C ALA A 78 -13.38 1.62 4.65
N LEU A 79 -12.14 1.49 4.16
CA LEU A 79 -11.75 2.07 2.87
C LEU A 79 -12.62 1.54 1.72
N PHE A 80 -13.08 0.30 1.83
CA PHE A 80 -13.81 -0.37 0.75
C PHE A 80 -15.31 -0.47 1.03
N LYS A 81 -15.80 0.40 1.89
CA LYS A 81 -17.23 0.45 2.19
C LYS A 81 -18.04 0.68 0.91
N GLY A 82 -19.03 -0.16 0.70
CA GLY A 82 -19.88 -0.10 -0.50
C GLY A 82 -19.35 -0.91 -1.67
N PHE A 83 -18.20 -1.55 -1.54
CA PHE A 83 -17.66 -2.42 -2.60
C PHE A 83 -18.34 -3.78 -2.51
N ASP A 84 -19.05 -4.17 -3.56
CA ASP A 84 -19.76 -5.44 -3.63
C ASP A 84 -19.28 -6.31 -4.80
N LYS A 85 -18.28 -5.86 -5.54
CA LYS A 85 -17.70 -6.57 -6.68
C LYS A 85 -16.25 -6.15 -6.83
N GLU A 86 -15.52 -6.86 -7.71
CA GLU A 86 -14.16 -6.48 -8.05
C GLU A 86 -14.17 -5.13 -8.78
N GLU A 87 -13.26 -4.26 -8.36
CA GLU A 87 -13.10 -2.94 -8.97
C GLU A 87 -11.67 -2.79 -9.45
N PHE A 88 -11.47 -2.02 -10.51
CA PHE A 88 -10.15 -1.78 -11.08
C PHE A 88 -9.54 -0.50 -10.51
N VAL A 89 -8.25 -0.58 -10.18
CA VAL A 89 -7.47 0.56 -9.71
C VAL A 89 -6.13 0.58 -10.43
N TYR A 90 -5.44 1.71 -10.38
CA TYR A 90 -4.20 1.91 -11.12
C TYR A 90 -2.97 1.64 -10.25
N PHE A 91 -2.05 0.82 -10.78
CA PHE A 91 -0.80 0.44 -10.14
C PHE A 91 0.41 0.90 -10.93
N VAL A 92 1.46 1.28 -10.24
CA VAL A 92 2.80 1.42 -10.82
C VAL A 92 3.81 1.20 -9.70
N HIS A 93 4.37 -0.03 -9.62
CA HIS A 93 5.32 -0.36 -8.55
C HIS A 93 6.16 -1.57 -8.91
N SER A 94 7.38 -1.63 -8.39
CA SER A 94 8.31 -2.75 -8.59
C SER A 94 8.47 -3.61 -7.34
N PHE A 95 8.02 -3.11 -6.19
CA PHE A 95 8.12 -3.81 -4.90
C PHE A 95 6.72 -3.99 -4.35
N TYR A 96 6.53 -5.01 -3.54
CA TYR A 96 5.20 -5.37 -3.05
C TYR A 96 5.25 -5.83 -1.60
N VAL A 97 4.11 -5.80 -0.94
CA VAL A 97 3.93 -6.30 0.42
C VAL A 97 3.25 -7.67 0.32
N PRO A 98 3.88 -8.75 0.84
CA PRO A 98 3.24 -10.07 0.81
C PRO A 98 1.93 -10.08 1.58
N LEU A 99 1.08 -11.07 1.31
CA LEU A 99 -0.13 -11.28 2.11
C LEU A 99 0.24 -11.51 3.56
N ASN A 100 -0.50 -10.89 4.47
CA ASN A 100 -0.21 -10.95 5.90
C ASN A 100 -1.48 -10.65 6.70
N GLU A 101 -1.35 -10.63 8.03
CA GLU A 101 -2.51 -10.42 8.91
C GLU A 101 -3.14 -9.04 8.77
N PHE A 102 -2.43 -8.06 8.20
CA PHE A 102 -2.95 -6.70 8.03
C PHE A 102 -3.52 -6.45 6.64
N THR A 103 -3.53 -7.46 5.76
CA THR A 103 -4.01 -7.31 4.39
C THR A 103 -5.47 -6.89 4.38
N ALA A 104 -5.76 -5.77 3.72
CA ALA A 104 -7.12 -5.25 3.60
C ALA A 104 -7.70 -5.45 2.19
N SER A 105 -6.85 -5.70 1.21
CA SER A 105 -7.27 -6.15 -0.12
C SER A 105 -6.13 -6.91 -0.78
N THR A 106 -6.48 -7.81 -1.70
CA THR A 106 -5.53 -8.66 -2.41
C THR A 106 -5.61 -8.36 -3.91
N THR A 107 -4.45 -8.35 -4.56
CA THR A 107 -4.35 -8.25 -6.00
C THR A 107 -3.39 -9.32 -6.49
N HIS A 108 -3.63 -9.83 -7.70
CA HIS A 108 -2.78 -10.85 -8.30
C HIS A 108 -1.95 -10.24 -9.43
N TYR A 109 -0.65 -10.29 -9.31
CA TYR A 109 0.30 -9.95 -10.36
C TYR A 109 1.60 -10.68 -10.06
N ILE A 110 1.94 -11.65 -10.90
CA ILE A 110 3.03 -12.62 -10.68
C ILE A 110 2.67 -13.55 -9.52
N LEU A 111 2.21 -13.00 -8.41
CA LEU A 111 1.76 -13.73 -7.23
C LEU A 111 0.68 -12.88 -6.55
N PRO A 112 -0.12 -13.47 -5.63
CA PRO A 112 -1.05 -12.65 -4.83
C PRO A 112 -0.26 -11.81 -3.83
N TYR A 113 -0.65 -10.55 -3.66
CA TYR A 113 0.01 -9.65 -2.72
C TYR A 113 -0.99 -8.69 -2.10
N SER A 114 -0.56 -7.98 -1.05
CA SER A 114 -1.40 -7.00 -0.36
C SER A 114 -1.47 -5.73 -1.18
N SER A 115 -2.63 -5.42 -1.73
CA SER A 115 -2.85 -4.14 -2.40
C SER A 115 -3.31 -3.06 -1.44
N ALA A 116 -3.72 -3.42 -0.22
CA ALA A 116 -4.02 -2.48 0.85
C ALA A 116 -3.73 -3.12 2.21
N LEU A 117 -3.40 -2.28 3.19
CA LEU A 117 -3.16 -2.70 4.57
C LEU A 117 -3.98 -1.82 5.51
N HIS A 118 -4.32 -2.39 6.67
CA HIS A 118 -5.02 -1.64 7.72
C HIS A 118 -4.60 -2.17 9.09
N LYS A 119 -4.22 -1.26 9.98
CA LYS A 119 -3.95 -1.55 11.38
C LYS A 119 -4.27 -0.30 12.18
N ASP A 120 -5.17 -0.42 13.16
CA ASP A 120 -5.56 0.71 14.01
C ASP A 120 -6.01 1.91 13.17
N ASN A 121 -5.35 3.06 13.32
CA ASN A 121 -5.67 4.27 12.55
C ASN A 121 -4.86 4.38 11.26
N PHE A 122 -4.03 3.38 10.93
CA PHE A 122 -3.17 3.42 9.75
C PHE A 122 -3.77 2.60 8.63
N TYR A 123 -3.92 3.25 7.48
CA TYR A 123 -4.44 2.66 6.25
C TYR A 123 -3.39 2.86 5.15
N ALA A 124 -3.30 1.92 4.24
CA ALA A 124 -2.32 2.04 3.15
C ALA A 124 -2.82 1.37 1.89
N THR A 125 -2.49 1.96 0.74
CA THR A 125 -2.81 1.38 -0.57
C THR A 125 -1.55 1.32 -1.41
N GLN A 126 -1.35 0.21 -2.12
CA GLN A 126 -0.27 0.10 -3.10
C GLN A 126 -0.62 0.83 -4.37
N PHE A 127 -1.89 0.81 -4.75
CA PHE A 127 -2.38 1.53 -5.91
C PHE A 127 -2.51 3.02 -5.59
N HIS A 128 -2.72 3.81 -6.64
CA HIS A 128 -2.92 5.25 -6.54
C HIS A 128 -4.40 5.57 -6.64
N PRO A 129 -5.11 5.79 -5.51
CA PRO A 129 -6.53 6.15 -5.59
C PRO A 129 -6.77 7.41 -6.41
N GLU A 130 -5.85 8.38 -6.31
CA GLU A 130 -5.96 9.64 -7.05
C GLU A 130 -5.87 9.44 -8.56
N LYS A 131 -5.39 8.28 -9.02
CA LYS A 131 -5.26 7.95 -10.44
C LYS A 131 -6.21 6.82 -10.85
N SER A 132 -7.15 6.47 -9.98
CA SER A 132 -8.02 5.29 -10.17
C SER A 132 -9.47 5.67 -10.48
N GLY A 133 -9.71 6.87 -10.99
CA GLY A 133 -11.03 7.29 -11.44
C GLY A 133 -12.06 7.30 -10.34
N ALA A 134 -13.29 6.92 -10.68
CA ALA A 134 -14.42 6.94 -9.74
C ALA A 134 -14.21 5.98 -8.56
N VAL A 135 -13.59 4.83 -8.80
CA VAL A 135 -13.29 3.86 -7.74
C VAL A 135 -12.34 4.47 -6.71
N GLY A 136 -11.28 5.11 -7.20
CA GLY A 136 -10.32 5.78 -6.33
C GLY A 136 -10.93 6.92 -5.54
N GLU A 137 -11.82 7.70 -6.19
CA GLU A 137 -12.53 8.77 -5.51
C GLU A 137 -13.38 8.23 -4.37
N ARG A 138 -14.04 7.10 -4.59
CA ARG A 138 -14.86 6.48 -3.55
C ARG A 138 -14.01 6.02 -2.37
N ILE A 139 -12.83 5.46 -2.65
CA ILE A 139 -11.92 5.04 -1.59
C ILE A 139 -11.45 6.26 -0.77
N LEU A 140 -11.05 7.33 -1.44
CA LEU A 140 -10.61 8.55 -0.76
C LEU A 140 -11.74 9.16 0.05
N ARG A 141 -12.98 9.14 -0.48
CA ARG A 141 -14.15 9.64 0.26
C ARG A 141 -14.40 8.78 1.50
N ASN A 142 -14.31 7.46 1.36
CA ASN A 142 -14.46 6.57 2.51
C ASN A 142 -13.43 6.88 3.59
N PHE A 143 -12.20 7.17 3.19
CA PHE A 143 -11.15 7.54 4.15
C PHE A 143 -11.47 8.85 4.86
N ILE A 144 -11.90 9.86 4.12
CA ILE A 144 -12.20 11.18 4.69
C ILE A 144 -13.36 11.09 5.68
N GLU A 145 -14.27 10.16 5.47
CA GLU A 145 -15.45 10.00 6.33
C GLU A 145 -15.21 9.11 7.55
N LEU A 146 -13.99 8.68 7.78
CA LEU A 146 -13.67 7.86 8.95
C LEU A 146 -13.82 8.62 10.26
#